data_b77a8e1da9a1e7d391577a9937a8728a
#
_entry.id   b77a8e1da9a1e7d391577a9937a8728a
#
_cell.length_a   1.000
_cell.length_b   1.000
_cell.length_c   1.000
_cell.angle_alpha   90.00
_cell.angle_beta   90.00
_cell.angle_gamma   90.00
#
_symmetry.space_group_name_H-M   'P 1'
#
loop_
_entity.id
_entity.type
_entity.pdbx_description
1 polymer ?
#
loop_
_entity_poly.entity_id
_entity_poly.type
_entity_poly.pdbx_seq_one_letter_code
_entity_poly.pdbx_strand_id
1 'polypeptide(L)'
;MRTHGWSGSAPATDDEAIARILDAAGKAIDASGADFSIADIARTLGVTRQTVYRYFPSTDALLVAAAVHAADDFQRRMADHLRGITDPVEAVAEAIATALEWLPKDKHIGLLVMPGRATTHTEGVTSDVALQFANALLRRFDVDWAALGFTDDGLDELAEHLLRIIQSFILDPGRPPRTGEDLRDYLRRWVGSAVTARSSRPV
;
A
#
# COMPACT_ATOMS: atom_id res chain seq x y z
N MET A 1 -21.82 -36.00 -11.33
CA MET A 1 -20.39 -35.99 -10.93
C MET A 1 -20.14 -34.69 -10.14
N ARG A 2 -19.92 -34.77 -8.82
CA ARG A 2 -19.63 -33.58 -8.03
C ARG A 2 -18.22 -33.10 -8.41
N THR A 3 -18.11 -32.01 -9.14
CA THR A 3 -16.83 -31.34 -9.34
C THR A 3 -16.33 -30.91 -7.96
N HIS A 4 -15.20 -31.45 -7.57
CA HIS A 4 -14.52 -31.04 -6.35
C HIS A 4 -14.28 -29.54 -6.48
N GLY A 5 -14.66 -28.76 -5.44
CA GLY A 5 -14.42 -27.32 -5.40
C GLY A 5 -12.96 -26.97 -5.72
N TRP A 6 -12.63 -25.68 -5.87
CA TRP A 6 -11.32 -25.20 -6.26
C TRP A 6 -10.96 -25.50 -7.73
N SER A 7 -11.96 -25.46 -8.63
CA SER A 7 -11.76 -25.69 -10.07
C SER A 7 -11.05 -27.02 -10.39
N GLY A 8 -11.28 -28.05 -9.55
CA GLY A 8 -10.78 -29.42 -9.78
C GLY A 8 -9.48 -29.78 -9.03
N SER A 9 -8.85 -28.86 -8.33
CA SER A 9 -7.63 -29.10 -7.53
C SER A 9 -7.78 -28.48 -6.15
N ALA A 10 -8.10 -29.29 -5.12
CA ALA A 10 -8.18 -28.80 -3.75
C ALA A 10 -6.79 -28.33 -3.26
N PRO A 11 -6.70 -27.22 -2.51
CA PRO A 11 -5.45 -26.78 -1.92
C PRO A 11 -4.96 -27.81 -0.90
N ALA A 12 -3.64 -28.02 -0.82
CA ALA A 12 -3.03 -28.95 0.10
C ALA A 12 -2.95 -28.41 1.54
N THR A 13 -2.93 -27.07 1.68
CA THR A 13 -2.81 -26.36 2.97
C THR A 13 -3.79 -25.18 3.02
N ASP A 14 -4.03 -24.68 4.24
CA ASP A 14 -4.79 -23.44 4.44
C ASP A 14 -4.08 -22.22 3.82
N ASP A 15 -2.75 -22.18 3.86
CA ASP A 15 -1.96 -21.09 3.22
C ASP A 15 -2.16 -21.08 1.70
N GLU A 16 -2.18 -22.26 1.06
CA GLU A 16 -2.49 -22.36 -0.35
C GLU A 16 -3.94 -21.94 -0.66
N ALA A 17 -4.90 -22.29 0.21
CA ALA A 17 -6.27 -21.84 0.08
C ALA A 17 -6.39 -20.32 0.18
N ILE A 18 -5.73 -19.71 1.17
CA ILE A 18 -5.67 -18.26 1.37
C ILE A 18 -5.06 -17.59 0.14
N ALA A 19 -3.91 -18.04 -0.34
CA ALA A 19 -3.26 -17.48 -1.52
C ALA A 19 -4.18 -17.51 -2.74
N ARG A 20 -4.86 -18.63 -3.02
CA ARG A 20 -5.80 -18.72 -4.15
C ARG A 20 -7.02 -17.80 -4.00
N ILE A 21 -7.52 -17.59 -2.77
CA ILE A 21 -8.60 -16.64 -2.51
C ILE A 21 -8.13 -15.21 -2.75
N LEU A 22 -6.92 -14.86 -2.28
CA LEU A 22 -6.33 -13.54 -2.47
C LEU A 22 -6.05 -13.25 -3.95
N ASP A 23 -5.55 -14.22 -4.71
CA ASP A 23 -5.36 -14.10 -6.16
C ASP A 23 -6.68 -13.86 -6.91
N ALA A 24 -7.74 -14.57 -6.51
CA ALA A 24 -9.06 -14.39 -7.09
C ALA A 24 -9.65 -13.01 -6.74
N ALA A 25 -9.45 -12.55 -5.51
CA ALA A 25 -9.84 -11.22 -5.06
C ALA A 25 -9.05 -10.13 -5.80
N GLY A 26 -7.74 -10.32 -5.99
CA GLY A 26 -6.89 -9.44 -6.78
C GLY A 26 -7.44 -9.24 -8.20
N LYS A 27 -7.74 -10.33 -8.89
CA LYS A 27 -8.36 -10.28 -10.25
C LYS A 27 -9.72 -9.58 -10.26
N ALA A 28 -10.52 -9.74 -9.20
CA ALA A 28 -11.78 -9.03 -9.05
C ALA A 28 -11.56 -7.52 -8.85
N ILE A 29 -10.57 -7.12 -8.03
CA ILE A 29 -10.17 -5.73 -7.85
C ILE A 29 -9.72 -5.12 -9.18
N ASP A 30 -8.94 -5.82 -9.98
CA ASP A 30 -8.52 -5.36 -11.31
C ASP A 30 -9.69 -5.12 -12.25
N ALA A 31 -10.70 -5.99 -12.20
CA ALA A 31 -11.86 -5.92 -13.07
C ALA A 31 -12.87 -4.85 -12.64
N SER A 32 -13.19 -4.76 -11.35
CA SER A 32 -14.32 -3.97 -10.83
C SER A 32 -13.99 -3.08 -9.60
N GLY A 33 -12.73 -3.00 -9.19
CA GLY A 33 -12.34 -2.29 -7.97
C GLY A 33 -12.87 -3.00 -6.73
N ALA A 34 -13.42 -2.24 -5.78
CA ALA A 34 -14.01 -2.80 -4.54
C ALA A 34 -15.41 -3.41 -4.74
N ASP A 35 -15.97 -3.33 -5.95
CA ASP A 35 -17.36 -3.74 -6.23
C ASP A 35 -17.46 -5.23 -6.57
N PHE A 36 -17.12 -6.08 -5.61
CA PHE A 36 -17.33 -7.53 -5.67
C PHE A 36 -17.78 -8.06 -4.31
N SER A 37 -18.29 -9.28 -4.29
CA SER A 37 -18.74 -9.96 -3.08
C SER A 37 -17.99 -11.28 -2.86
N ILE A 38 -18.00 -11.79 -1.61
CA ILE A 38 -17.52 -13.14 -1.30
C ILE A 38 -18.20 -14.20 -2.18
N ALA A 39 -19.45 -13.96 -2.60
CA ALA A 39 -20.13 -14.87 -3.51
C ALA A 39 -19.50 -14.94 -4.90
N ASP A 40 -18.97 -13.83 -5.39
CA ASP A 40 -18.31 -13.77 -6.69
C ASP A 40 -16.97 -14.50 -6.64
N ILE A 41 -16.20 -14.29 -5.57
CA ILE A 41 -14.95 -15.03 -5.34
C ILE A 41 -15.19 -16.53 -5.20
N ALA A 42 -16.20 -16.93 -4.42
CA ALA A 42 -16.57 -18.32 -4.27
C ALA A 42 -16.97 -18.98 -5.62
N ARG A 43 -17.69 -18.23 -6.45
CA ARG A 43 -18.07 -18.67 -7.81
C ARG A 43 -16.84 -18.84 -8.71
N THR A 44 -15.93 -17.88 -8.70
CA THR A 44 -14.67 -17.91 -9.48
C THR A 44 -13.81 -19.13 -9.11
N LEU A 45 -13.75 -19.46 -7.83
CA LEU A 45 -12.96 -20.59 -7.32
C LEU A 45 -13.72 -21.95 -7.39
N GLY A 46 -15.02 -21.93 -7.72
CA GLY A 46 -15.85 -23.14 -7.71
C GLY A 46 -16.07 -23.72 -6.31
N VAL A 47 -16.07 -22.88 -5.27
CA VAL A 47 -16.26 -23.27 -3.88
C VAL A 47 -17.56 -22.70 -3.30
N THR A 48 -17.93 -23.09 -2.08
CA THR A 48 -19.05 -22.49 -1.36
C THR A 48 -18.67 -21.14 -0.73
N ARG A 49 -19.65 -20.25 -0.55
CA ARG A 49 -19.44 -19.01 0.23
C ARG A 49 -18.89 -19.32 1.63
N GLN A 50 -19.40 -20.38 2.26
CA GLN A 50 -18.95 -20.80 3.59
C GLN A 50 -17.46 -21.17 3.61
N THR A 51 -16.94 -21.73 2.51
CA THR A 51 -15.51 -22.01 2.36
C THR A 51 -14.69 -20.72 2.40
N VAL A 52 -15.13 -19.66 1.72
CA VAL A 52 -14.43 -18.36 1.74
C VAL A 52 -14.60 -17.68 3.10
N TYR A 53 -15.80 -17.70 3.69
CA TYR A 53 -16.06 -17.11 5.02
C TYR A 53 -15.21 -17.75 6.14
N ARG A 54 -14.80 -19.00 5.99
CA ARG A 54 -13.89 -19.65 6.94
C ARG A 54 -12.55 -18.92 7.06
N TYR A 55 -12.06 -18.36 5.96
CA TYR A 55 -10.77 -17.65 5.90
C TYR A 55 -10.94 -16.13 6.05
N PHE A 56 -11.99 -15.57 5.49
CA PHE A 56 -12.25 -14.12 5.48
C PHE A 56 -13.68 -13.84 5.94
N PRO A 57 -13.88 -13.28 7.15
CA PRO A 57 -15.20 -13.16 7.76
C PRO A 57 -16.10 -12.13 7.08
N SER A 58 -15.55 -11.25 6.23
CA SER A 58 -16.30 -10.25 5.47
C SER A 58 -15.63 -9.94 4.14
N THR A 59 -16.36 -9.30 3.23
CA THR A 59 -15.80 -8.77 1.98
C THR A 59 -14.69 -7.75 2.28
N ASP A 60 -14.88 -6.95 3.31
CA ASP A 60 -13.92 -5.93 3.75
C ASP A 60 -12.61 -6.54 4.21
N ALA A 61 -12.69 -7.58 5.06
CA ALA A 61 -11.50 -8.32 5.49
C ALA A 61 -10.75 -8.94 4.29
N LEU A 62 -11.50 -9.42 3.29
CA LEU A 62 -10.90 -9.94 2.07
C LEU A 62 -10.27 -8.85 1.21
N LEU A 63 -10.92 -7.68 1.09
CA LEU A 63 -10.39 -6.51 0.36
C LEU A 63 -9.08 -6.03 0.97
N VAL A 64 -9.04 -5.85 2.28
CA VAL A 64 -7.82 -5.44 3.02
C VAL A 64 -6.71 -6.47 2.82
N ALA A 65 -7.01 -7.75 3.00
CA ALA A 65 -6.01 -8.80 2.84
C ALA A 65 -5.48 -8.90 1.39
N ALA A 66 -6.35 -8.74 0.39
CA ALA A 66 -5.93 -8.71 -1.02
C ALA A 66 -5.07 -7.48 -1.34
N ALA A 67 -5.40 -6.31 -0.79
CA ALA A 67 -4.61 -5.11 -0.95
C ALA A 67 -3.23 -5.24 -0.25
N VAL A 68 -3.17 -5.82 0.94
CA VAL A 68 -1.91 -6.12 1.65
C VAL A 68 -1.07 -7.13 0.84
N HIS A 69 -1.70 -8.15 0.26
CA HIS A 69 -1.00 -9.13 -0.59
C HIS A 69 -0.38 -8.47 -1.83
N ALA A 70 -1.08 -7.52 -2.45
CA ALA A 70 -0.57 -6.74 -3.59
C ALA A 70 0.47 -5.68 -3.18
N ALA A 71 0.51 -5.30 -1.90
CA ALA A 71 1.40 -4.27 -1.38
C ALA A 71 2.88 -4.62 -1.56
N ASP A 72 3.26 -5.89 -1.43
CA ASP A 72 4.64 -6.34 -1.64
C ASP A 72 5.14 -6.05 -3.06
N ASP A 73 4.27 -6.18 -4.05
CA ASP A 73 4.61 -5.89 -5.45
C ASP A 73 4.84 -4.40 -5.67
N PHE A 74 3.97 -3.57 -5.10
CA PHE A 74 4.13 -2.12 -5.11
C PHE A 74 5.42 -1.70 -4.42
N GLN A 75 5.71 -2.25 -3.24
CA GLN A 75 6.93 -1.94 -2.48
C GLN A 75 8.19 -2.34 -3.26
N ARG A 76 8.20 -3.52 -3.90
CA ARG A 76 9.34 -3.94 -4.75
C ARG A 76 9.54 -2.98 -5.91
N ARG A 77 8.48 -2.66 -6.67
CA ARG A 77 8.56 -1.71 -7.78
C ARG A 77 9.06 -0.34 -7.34
N MET A 78 8.60 0.14 -6.19
CA MET A 78 9.04 1.42 -5.63
C MET A 78 10.52 1.36 -5.22
N ALA A 79 10.95 0.30 -4.52
CA ALA A 79 12.34 0.12 -4.13
C ALA A 79 13.25 0.00 -5.36
N ASP A 80 12.82 -0.72 -6.41
CA ASP A 80 13.57 -0.82 -7.67
C ASP A 80 13.68 0.53 -8.37
N HIS A 81 12.63 1.34 -8.35
CA HIS A 81 12.62 2.70 -8.91
C HIS A 81 13.57 3.65 -8.17
N LEU A 82 13.64 3.52 -6.85
CA LEU A 82 14.49 4.35 -5.99
C LEU A 82 15.92 3.83 -5.85
N ARG A 83 16.27 2.72 -6.50
CA ARG A 83 17.57 2.07 -6.37
C ARG A 83 18.70 3.02 -6.70
N GLY A 84 19.70 3.08 -5.80
CA GLY A 84 20.87 3.94 -5.91
C GLY A 84 20.66 5.39 -5.48
N ILE A 85 19.44 5.78 -5.05
CA ILE A 85 19.20 7.08 -4.44
C ILE A 85 19.53 6.96 -2.95
N THR A 86 20.72 7.46 -2.57
CA THR A 86 21.21 7.37 -1.19
C THR A 86 21.00 8.67 -0.39
N ASP A 87 20.73 9.79 -1.07
CA ASP A 87 20.35 11.04 -0.42
C ASP A 87 18.93 10.95 0.12
N PRO A 88 18.70 11.15 1.43
CA PRO A 88 17.40 10.96 2.05
C PRO A 88 16.33 11.95 1.55
N VAL A 89 16.74 13.18 1.19
CA VAL A 89 15.83 14.20 0.67
C VAL A 89 15.34 13.80 -0.73
N GLU A 90 16.28 13.38 -1.58
CA GLU A 90 15.96 12.91 -2.93
C GLU A 90 15.08 11.64 -2.88
N ALA A 91 15.44 10.65 -2.03
CA ALA A 91 14.70 9.41 -1.90
C ALA A 91 13.26 9.66 -1.45
N VAL A 92 13.04 10.51 -0.46
CA VAL A 92 11.71 10.84 0.05
C VAL A 92 10.91 11.66 -0.97
N ALA A 93 11.53 12.65 -1.61
CA ALA A 93 10.84 13.48 -2.61
C ALA A 93 10.40 12.63 -3.82
N GLU A 94 11.30 11.78 -4.33
CA GLU A 94 11.00 10.89 -5.45
C GLU A 94 9.95 9.83 -5.07
N ALA A 95 10.03 9.26 -3.84
CA ALA A 95 9.04 8.30 -3.36
C ALA A 95 7.64 8.89 -3.30
N ILE A 96 7.49 10.12 -2.76
CA ILE A 96 6.18 10.79 -2.71
C ILE A 96 5.68 11.12 -4.11
N ALA A 97 6.52 11.70 -4.97
CA ALA A 97 6.14 12.06 -6.33
C ALA A 97 5.68 10.83 -7.11
N THR A 98 6.46 9.75 -7.06
CA THR A 98 6.14 8.46 -7.69
C THR A 98 4.87 7.84 -7.11
N ALA A 99 4.69 7.86 -5.78
CA ALA A 99 3.47 7.39 -5.15
C ALA A 99 2.24 8.16 -5.66
N LEU A 100 2.31 9.49 -5.74
CA LEU A 100 1.22 10.33 -6.28
C LEU A 100 0.92 10.06 -7.76
N GLU A 101 1.92 9.65 -8.54
CA GLU A 101 1.77 9.26 -9.94
C GLU A 101 1.19 7.84 -10.11
N TRP A 102 1.52 6.91 -9.21
CA TRP A 102 1.15 5.49 -9.31
C TRP A 102 -0.14 5.15 -8.58
N LEU A 103 -0.37 5.70 -7.37
CA LEU A 103 -1.54 5.37 -6.54
C LEU A 103 -2.89 5.56 -7.26
N PRO A 104 -3.12 6.61 -8.06
CA PRO A 104 -4.37 6.76 -8.78
C PRO A 104 -4.62 5.67 -9.83
N LYS A 105 -3.55 5.01 -10.29
CA LYS A 105 -3.56 3.95 -11.32
C LYS A 105 -3.57 2.55 -10.70
N ASP A 106 -3.11 2.42 -9.45
CA ASP A 106 -3.04 1.15 -8.73
C ASP A 106 -4.32 0.94 -7.91
N LYS A 107 -5.19 0.08 -8.43
CA LYS A 107 -6.50 -0.18 -7.81
C LYS A 107 -6.38 -0.83 -6.43
N HIS A 108 -5.34 -1.65 -6.21
CA HIS A 108 -5.14 -2.39 -4.96
C HIS A 108 -4.69 -1.48 -3.84
N ILE A 109 -3.62 -0.73 -4.07
CA ILE A 109 -3.08 0.18 -3.06
C ILE A 109 -4.01 1.36 -2.84
N GLY A 110 -4.71 1.82 -3.88
CA GLY A 110 -5.75 2.84 -3.76
C GLY A 110 -6.81 2.52 -2.71
N LEU A 111 -7.14 1.23 -2.51
CA LEU A 111 -8.07 0.78 -1.47
C LEU A 111 -7.52 0.97 -0.04
N LEU A 112 -6.19 0.94 0.15
CA LEU A 112 -5.56 1.14 1.47
C LEU A 112 -5.40 2.61 1.85
N VAL A 113 -5.21 3.50 0.85
CA VAL A 113 -4.83 4.89 1.11
C VAL A 113 -5.91 5.92 0.74
N MET A 114 -6.95 5.53 -0.03
CA MET A 114 -8.02 6.45 -0.46
C MET A 114 -9.14 6.50 0.58
N PRO A 115 -9.45 7.68 1.16
CA PRO A 115 -10.60 7.84 2.05
C PRO A 115 -11.91 7.51 1.33
N GLY A 116 -12.76 6.70 1.95
CA GLY A 116 -14.14 6.44 1.50
C GLY A 116 -14.32 5.34 0.45
N ARG A 117 -13.28 4.60 0.06
CA ARG A 117 -13.40 3.43 -0.85
C ARG A 117 -13.25 2.08 -0.16
N ALA A 118 -12.65 2.02 1.00
CA ALA A 118 -12.69 0.85 1.85
C ALA A 118 -13.59 1.19 3.03
N THR A 119 -14.73 0.54 3.07
CA THR A 119 -15.70 0.38 4.17
C THR A 119 -15.77 1.39 5.32
N THR A 120 -16.92 1.45 5.98
CA THR A 120 -17.30 2.22 7.17
C THR A 120 -16.38 2.08 8.39
N HIS A 121 -15.26 1.35 8.28
CA HIS A 121 -14.31 1.07 9.36
C HIS A 121 -12.84 1.33 8.98
N THR A 122 -12.54 1.99 7.86
CA THR A 122 -11.16 2.35 7.56
C THR A 122 -10.76 3.52 8.46
N GLU A 123 -10.13 3.20 9.52
CA GLU A 123 -9.22 4.07 10.25
C GLU A 123 -8.34 4.73 9.20
N GLY A 124 -8.26 6.05 9.16
CA GLY A 124 -7.71 6.85 8.08
C GLY A 124 -6.32 6.43 7.55
N VAL A 125 -5.67 7.31 6.80
CA VAL A 125 -4.32 7.09 6.20
C VAL A 125 -3.25 6.71 7.24
N THR A 126 -3.52 6.88 8.52
CA THR A 126 -2.67 6.51 9.66
C THR A 126 -3.14 5.22 10.35
N SER A 127 -3.89 4.36 9.66
CA SER A 127 -4.19 3.00 10.16
C SER A 127 -2.91 2.20 10.36
N ASP A 128 -2.93 1.25 11.28
CA ASP A 128 -1.78 0.37 11.54
C ASP A 128 -1.26 -0.30 10.27
N VAL A 129 -2.16 -0.71 9.37
CA VAL A 129 -1.82 -1.32 8.08
C VAL A 129 -1.07 -0.33 7.18
N ALA A 130 -1.55 0.91 7.07
CA ALA A 130 -0.91 1.93 6.25
C ALA A 130 0.45 2.34 6.81
N LEU A 131 0.57 2.48 8.13
CA LEU A 131 1.83 2.78 8.81
C LEU A 131 2.85 1.65 8.62
N GLN A 132 2.45 0.39 8.83
CA GLN A 132 3.31 -0.76 8.59
C GLN A 132 3.78 -0.85 7.14
N PHE A 133 2.88 -0.58 6.18
CA PHE A 133 3.21 -0.54 4.76
C PHE A 133 4.25 0.54 4.45
N ALA A 134 4.05 1.78 4.91
CA ALA A 134 4.95 2.90 4.66
C ALA A 134 6.31 2.70 5.34
N ASN A 135 6.33 2.20 6.57
CA ASN A 135 7.56 1.88 7.30
C ASN A 135 8.36 0.79 6.58
N ALA A 136 7.70 -0.32 6.19
CA ALA A 136 8.35 -1.39 5.45
C ALA A 136 8.92 -0.89 4.11
N LEU A 137 8.27 0.08 3.46
CA LEU A 137 8.76 0.69 2.24
C LEU A 137 10.00 1.56 2.50
N LEU A 138 9.99 2.45 3.52
CA LEU A 138 11.13 3.28 3.90
C LEU A 138 12.39 2.46 4.19
N ARG A 139 12.23 1.29 4.83
CA ARG A 139 13.35 0.38 5.13
C ARG A 139 13.94 -0.30 3.89
N ARG A 140 13.27 -0.23 2.75
CA ARG A 140 13.77 -0.75 1.45
C ARG A 140 14.54 0.29 0.64
N PHE A 141 14.60 1.55 1.08
CA PHE A 141 15.39 2.59 0.40
C PHE A 141 16.88 2.37 0.63
N ASP A 142 17.70 2.72 -0.35
CA ASP A 142 19.17 2.68 -0.27
C ASP A 142 19.73 3.84 0.58
N VAL A 143 19.01 4.20 1.66
CA VAL A 143 19.35 5.28 2.59
C VAL A 143 19.78 4.68 3.93
N ASP A 144 20.93 5.10 4.43
CA ASP A 144 21.38 4.72 5.78
C ASP A 144 20.71 5.60 6.84
N TRP A 145 19.47 5.23 7.19
CA TRP A 145 18.67 5.94 8.18
C TRP A 145 19.32 5.99 9.56
N ALA A 146 20.07 4.94 9.93
CA ALA A 146 20.76 4.87 11.23
C ALA A 146 21.92 5.87 11.28
N ALA A 147 22.70 5.99 10.21
CA ALA A 147 23.76 6.99 10.12
C ALA A 147 23.22 8.43 10.16
N LEU A 148 21.96 8.63 9.76
CA LEU A 148 21.27 9.92 9.84
C LEU A 148 20.61 10.17 11.21
N GLY A 149 20.76 9.24 12.18
CA GLY A 149 20.21 9.37 13.52
C GLY A 149 18.73 8.99 13.66
N PHE A 150 18.17 8.30 12.67
CA PHE A 150 16.80 7.78 12.78
C PHE A 150 16.81 6.49 13.63
N THR A 151 15.96 6.47 14.66
CA THR A 151 15.58 5.28 15.40
C THR A 151 14.39 4.61 14.71
N ASP A 152 13.99 3.40 15.19
CA ASP A 152 12.78 2.73 14.69
C ASP A 152 11.53 3.61 14.90
N ASP A 153 11.34 4.19 16.09
CA ASP A 153 10.25 5.14 16.37
C ASP A 153 10.33 6.37 15.44
N GLY A 154 11.55 6.82 15.14
CA GLY A 154 11.77 7.93 14.23
C GLY A 154 11.36 7.64 12.79
N LEU A 155 11.53 6.40 12.34
CA LEU A 155 11.05 5.97 11.02
C LEU A 155 9.54 5.83 11.01
N ASP A 156 8.92 5.40 12.11
CA ASP A 156 7.47 5.33 12.25
C ASP A 156 6.83 6.73 12.16
N GLU A 157 7.41 7.71 12.86
CA GLU A 157 6.98 9.13 12.76
C GLU A 157 7.17 9.69 11.35
N LEU A 158 8.28 9.35 10.68
CA LEU A 158 8.51 9.75 9.30
C LEU A 158 7.48 9.13 8.37
N ALA A 159 7.22 7.83 8.51
CA ALA A 159 6.20 7.13 7.72
C ALA A 159 4.82 7.79 7.86
N GLU A 160 4.41 8.10 9.09
CA GLU A 160 3.15 8.81 9.35
C GLU A 160 3.13 10.19 8.67
N HIS A 161 4.21 10.96 8.79
CA HIS A 161 4.31 12.28 8.18
C HIS A 161 4.19 12.21 6.65
N LEU A 162 4.88 11.27 6.00
CA LEU A 162 4.83 11.10 4.55
C LEU A 162 3.45 10.65 4.07
N LEU A 163 2.79 9.77 4.79
CA LEU A 163 1.41 9.36 4.48
C LEU A 163 0.44 10.54 4.54
N ARG A 164 0.57 11.43 5.54
CA ARG A 164 -0.25 12.65 5.64
C ARG A 164 -0.01 13.59 4.48
N ILE A 165 1.24 13.75 4.03
CA ILE A 165 1.57 14.57 2.86
C ILE A 165 0.95 13.96 1.60
N ILE A 166 1.13 12.67 1.36
CA ILE A 166 0.53 11.97 0.20
C ILE A 166 -0.99 12.15 0.22
N GLN A 167 -1.63 11.94 1.36
CA GLN A 167 -3.08 12.13 1.50
C GLN A 167 -3.50 13.56 1.17
N SER A 168 -2.76 14.58 1.65
CA SER A 168 -3.06 15.97 1.37
C SER A 168 -3.06 16.26 -0.12
N PHE A 169 -2.06 15.77 -0.86
CA PHE A 169 -1.98 15.94 -2.31
C PHE A 169 -3.06 15.16 -3.08
N ILE A 170 -3.47 14.00 -2.57
CA ILE A 170 -4.58 13.22 -3.16
C ILE A 170 -5.91 13.94 -2.99
N LEU A 171 -6.16 14.54 -1.82
CA LEU A 171 -7.40 15.23 -1.51
C LEU A 171 -7.49 16.61 -2.18
N ASP A 172 -6.38 17.34 -2.22
CA ASP A 172 -6.28 18.65 -2.88
C ASP A 172 -4.92 18.78 -3.60
N PRO A 173 -4.89 18.50 -4.91
CA PRO A 173 -3.65 18.59 -5.69
C PRO A 173 -3.18 20.04 -5.93
N GLY A 174 -3.90 21.03 -5.43
CA GLY A 174 -3.63 22.44 -5.62
C GLY A 174 -4.15 23.00 -6.96
N ARG A 175 -3.99 24.32 -7.16
CA ARG A 175 -4.47 25.04 -8.37
C ARG A 175 -3.44 26.04 -8.82
N PRO A 176 -2.68 25.75 -9.91
CA PRO A 176 -2.67 24.49 -10.70
C PRO A 176 -2.09 23.31 -9.92
N PRO A 177 -2.43 22.05 -10.29
CA PRO A 177 -1.81 20.87 -9.71
C PRO A 177 -0.31 20.85 -9.99
N ARG A 178 0.50 20.50 -8.97
CA ARG A 178 1.93 20.26 -9.17
C ARG A 178 2.14 18.86 -9.72
N THR A 179 3.00 18.78 -10.74
CA THR A 179 3.32 17.51 -11.41
C THR A 179 4.77 17.49 -11.86
N GLY A 180 5.30 16.31 -12.17
CA GLY A 180 6.63 16.15 -12.73
C GLY A 180 7.72 16.78 -11.83
N GLU A 181 8.63 17.56 -12.45
CA GLU A 181 9.76 18.16 -11.73
C GLU A 181 9.33 19.30 -10.77
N ASP A 182 8.28 20.07 -11.10
CA ASP A 182 7.75 21.10 -10.19
C ASP A 182 7.27 20.51 -8.86
N LEU A 183 6.67 19.31 -8.90
CA LEU A 183 6.28 18.59 -7.67
C LEU A 183 7.52 18.12 -6.90
N ARG A 184 8.52 17.55 -7.59
CA ARG A 184 9.76 17.06 -6.97
C ARG A 184 10.54 18.20 -6.30
N ASP A 185 10.68 19.33 -6.98
CA ASP A 185 11.32 20.53 -6.42
C ASP A 185 10.59 21.09 -5.20
N TYR A 186 9.26 21.08 -5.24
CA TYR A 186 8.45 21.46 -4.09
C TYR A 186 8.70 20.50 -2.90
N LEU A 187 8.70 19.18 -3.16
CA LEU A 187 8.91 18.18 -2.11
C LEU A 187 10.32 18.25 -1.53
N ARG A 188 11.37 18.38 -2.35
CA ARG A 188 12.76 18.61 -1.89
C ARG A 188 12.84 19.79 -0.94
N ARG A 189 12.23 20.90 -1.29
CA ARG A 189 12.27 22.14 -0.52
C ARG A 189 11.54 22.05 0.81
N TRP A 190 10.34 21.49 0.85
CA TRP A 190 9.47 21.57 2.01
C TRP A 190 9.42 20.28 2.83
N VAL A 191 9.50 19.13 2.20
CA VAL A 191 9.53 17.83 2.88
C VAL A 191 10.95 17.44 3.24
N GLY A 192 11.92 17.70 2.38
CA GLY A 192 13.33 17.42 2.63
C GLY A 192 13.85 18.11 3.88
N SER A 193 13.39 19.31 4.20
CA SER A 193 13.76 20.00 5.44
C SER A 193 13.35 19.24 6.71
N ALA A 194 12.25 18.51 6.69
CA ALA A 194 11.83 17.68 7.82
C ALA A 194 12.75 16.47 8.04
N VAL A 195 13.29 15.91 6.97
CA VAL A 195 14.25 14.80 7.01
C VAL A 195 15.62 15.25 7.53
N THR A 196 16.11 16.43 7.07
CA THR A 196 17.42 16.96 7.48
C THR A 196 17.43 17.58 8.87
N ALA A 197 16.33 18.17 9.34
CA ALA A 197 16.24 18.80 10.66
C ALA A 197 16.50 17.83 11.81
N ARG A 198 16.22 16.53 11.62
CA ARG A 198 16.44 15.50 12.64
C ARG A 198 17.91 15.04 12.68
N SER A 199 18.57 15.00 11.52
CA SER A 199 20.01 14.70 11.41
C SER A 199 20.90 15.70 12.15
N SER A 200 20.39 16.87 12.48
CA SER A 200 21.14 17.98 13.09
C SER A 200 20.95 18.10 14.61
N ARG A 201 20.16 17.23 15.24
CA ARG A 201 19.96 17.25 16.70
C ARG A 201 20.96 16.30 17.39
N PRO A 202 21.97 16.76 18.11
CA PRO A 202 22.77 15.89 18.96
C PRO A 202 21.92 15.34 20.07
N VAL A 203 22.09 14.05 20.36
CA VAL A 203 21.53 13.31 21.48
C VAL A 203 22.05 13.90 22.80
#